data_c715ae5654066585b4f24685f04fbd5d
#
_entry.id   c715ae5654066585b4f24685f04fbd5d
#
_cell.length_a   1.000
_cell.length_b   1.000
_cell.length_c   1.000
_cell.angle_alpha   90.00
_cell.angle_beta   90.00
_cell.angle_gamma   90.00
#
_symmetry.space_group_name_H-M   'P 1'
#
loop_
_entity.id
_entity.type
_entity.pdbx_description
1 polymer ?
#
loop_
_entity_poly.entity_id
_entity_poly.type
_entity_poly.pdbx_seq_one_letter_code
_entity_poly.pdbx_strand_id
1 'polypeptide(L)'
;MRTTSYRLRRGPWGIAVDLTAEARVSPEPPPGAEHVAGRVWLDPGPVLNHPAGDRSGWRITDDEADWLRRGAALAAPSVEARNPGAHTTITVRRVLFPPAGFQPEGLAAALVLWAEEEFGLPAHPVEAAFDRAAHRYVYDW
;
A
#
# COMPACT_ATOMS: atom_id res chain seq x y z
N MET A 1 -12.18 6.39 6.00
CA MET A 1 -11.67 5.21 5.29
C MET A 1 -11.78 5.44 3.79
N ARG A 2 -10.72 5.14 3.04
CA ARG A 2 -10.65 5.44 1.61
C ARG A 2 -10.21 4.20 0.83
N THR A 3 -10.85 3.98 -0.32
CA THR A 3 -10.43 2.96 -1.28
C THR A 3 -9.76 3.63 -2.47
N THR A 4 -8.58 3.16 -2.82
CA THR A 4 -7.80 3.62 -3.97
C THR A 4 -7.69 2.50 -4.98
N SER A 5 -7.91 2.82 -6.24
CA SER A 5 -7.79 1.87 -7.35
C SER A 5 -6.48 2.11 -8.08
N TYR A 6 -5.54 1.18 -7.94
CA TYR A 6 -4.28 1.21 -8.68
C TYR A 6 -4.39 0.35 -9.93
N ARG A 7 -4.04 0.92 -11.06
CA ARG A 7 -4.08 0.25 -12.37
C ARG A 7 -2.81 0.52 -13.15
N LEU A 8 -2.19 -0.54 -13.64
CA LEU A 8 -0.98 -0.44 -14.46
C LEU A 8 -1.10 -1.41 -15.62
N ARG A 9 -0.92 -0.92 -16.84
CA ARG A 9 -0.83 -1.78 -18.02
C ARG A 9 0.20 -1.24 -18.98
N ARG A 10 1.29 -1.99 -19.17
CA ARG A 10 2.40 -1.67 -20.08
C ARG A 10 2.76 -2.85 -20.98
N GLY A 11 2.00 -3.94 -20.93
CA GLY A 11 2.28 -5.19 -21.64
C GLY A 11 1.02 -5.99 -21.89
N PRO A 12 1.15 -7.31 -22.12
CA PRO A 12 0.02 -8.18 -22.46
C PRO A 12 -0.96 -8.41 -21.30
N TRP A 13 -0.57 -8.12 -20.06
CA TRP A 13 -1.46 -8.15 -18.91
C TRP A 13 -1.22 -6.92 -18.02
N GLY A 14 -2.13 -6.66 -17.12
CA GLY A 14 -2.06 -5.49 -16.24
C GLY A 14 -2.16 -5.85 -14.78
N ILE A 15 -1.68 -4.94 -13.92
CA ILE A 15 -1.83 -5.02 -12.47
C ILE A 15 -3.04 -4.17 -12.07
N ALA A 16 -3.89 -4.73 -11.22
CA ALA A 16 -5.05 -4.05 -10.67
C ALA A 16 -5.14 -4.37 -9.18
N VAL A 17 -5.09 -3.34 -8.34
CA VAL A 17 -5.23 -3.48 -6.88
C VAL A 17 -6.19 -2.40 -6.38
N ASP A 18 -7.25 -2.84 -5.71
CA ASP A 18 -8.10 -1.93 -4.93
C ASP A 18 -7.66 -2.06 -3.47
N LEU A 19 -7.20 -0.97 -2.90
CA LEU A 19 -6.69 -0.93 -1.54
C LEU A 19 -7.54 0.00 -0.71
N THR A 20 -8.07 -0.52 0.40
CA THR A 20 -8.85 0.24 1.37
C THR A 20 -8.04 0.39 2.65
N ALA A 21 -7.82 1.62 3.05
CA ALA A 21 -7.06 1.93 4.26
C ALA A 21 -7.63 3.14 4.96
N GLU A 22 -7.17 3.35 6.18
CA GLU A 22 -7.50 4.53 6.96
C GLU A 22 -6.27 5.05 7.68
N ALA A 23 -6.23 6.35 7.92
CA ALA A 23 -5.18 7.00 8.66
C ALA A 23 -5.69 7.50 10.01
N ARG A 24 -4.84 7.40 11.02
CA ARG A 24 -5.09 7.94 12.33
C ARG A 24 -3.87 8.73 12.79
N VAL A 25 -4.09 9.96 13.22
CA VAL A 25 -3.05 10.83 13.75
C VAL A 25 -3.18 10.87 15.27
N SER A 26 -2.07 10.71 15.97
CA SER A 26 -2.05 10.71 17.44
C SER A 26 -0.79 11.40 17.96
N PRO A 27 -0.83 11.96 19.20
CA PRO A 27 0.35 12.57 19.79
C PRO A 27 1.37 11.56 20.28
N GLU A 28 0.95 10.33 20.52
CA GLU A 28 1.79 9.24 21.04
C GLU A 28 1.98 8.13 20.03
N PRO A 29 3.07 7.35 20.12
CA PRO A 29 3.23 6.15 19.29
C PRO A 29 2.05 5.20 19.49
N PRO A 30 1.46 4.65 18.42
CA PRO A 30 0.33 3.75 18.54
C PRO A 30 0.76 2.37 19.07
N PRO A 31 0.01 1.79 20.04
CA PRO A 31 0.26 0.42 20.44
C PRO A 31 -0.15 -0.56 19.33
N GLY A 32 0.60 -1.63 19.15
CA GLY A 32 0.24 -2.72 18.24
C GLY A 32 0.47 -2.47 16.77
N ALA A 33 0.91 -1.28 16.38
CA ALA A 33 1.29 -1.00 15.00
C ALA A 33 2.79 -1.20 14.78
N GLU A 34 3.18 -1.45 13.53
CA GLU A 34 4.58 -1.61 13.16
C GLU A 34 5.21 -0.25 12.85
N HIS A 35 6.38 0.01 13.41
CA HIS A 35 7.13 1.20 13.04
C HIS A 35 7.69 1.06 11.61
N VAL A 36 7.40 2.03 10.76
CA VAL A 36 7.86 2.02 9.37
C VAL A 36 9.08 2.92 9.20
N ALA A 37 8.91 4.21 9.46
CA ALA A 37 9.97 5.20 9.39
C ALA A 37 9.51 6.47 10.12
N GLY A 38 10.42 7.13 10.84
CA GLY A 38 10.10 8.36 11.54
C GLY A 38 8.90 8.22 12.47
N ARG A 39 7.84 8.99 12.21
CA ARG A 39 6.57 8.95 12.96
C ARG A 39 5.44 8.29 12.16
N VAL A 40 5.78 7.45 11.20
CA VAL A 40 4.80 6.72 10.39
C VAL A 40 4.80 5.26 10.80
N TRP A 41 3.59 4.73 11.02
CA TRP A 41 3.33 3.38 11.51
C TRP A 41 2.35 2.69 10.56
N LEU A 42 2.47 1.38 10.47
CA LEU A 42 1.61 0.56 9.62
C LEU A 42 0.96 -0.54 10.46
N ASP A 43 -0.33 -0.77 10.23
CA ASP A 43 -1.04 -1.94 10.73
C ASP A 43 -1.56 -2.77 9.57
N PRO A 44 -0.87 -3.85 9.19
CA PRO A 44 -1.32 -4.76 8.14
C PRO A 44 -2.21 -5.89 8.69
N GLY A 45 -2.53 -5.87 9.99
CA GLY A 45 -3.27 -6.94 10.65
C GLY A 45 -4.56 -7.36 9.95
N PRO A 46 -5.42 -6.43 9.52
CA PRO A 46 -6.67 -6.81 8.87
C PRO A 46 -6.49 -7.61 7.58
N VAL A 47 -5.46 -7.32 6.77
CA VAL A 47 -5.23 -8.06 5.52
C VAL A 47 -4.42 -9.34 5.73
N LEU A 48 -3.58 -9.40 6.76
CA LEU A 48 -2.90 -10.63 7.16
C LEU A 48 -3.87 -11.65 7.75
N ASN A 49 -4.98 -11.19 8.31
CA ASN A 49 -5.97 -12.02 9.01
C ASN A 49 -7.34 -11.98 8.33
N HIS A 50 -7.41 -11.56 7.07
CA HIS A 50 -8.68 -11.48 6.37
C HIS A 50 -9.40 -12.83 6.39
N PRO A 51 -10.71 -12.89 6.74
CA PRO A 51 -11.43 -14.15 6.84
C PRO A 51 -11.48 -14.90 5.51
N ALA A 52 -11.19 -16.20 5.54
CA ALA A 52 -11.08 -17.02 4.34
C ALA A 52 -12.36 -17.12 3.51
N GLY A 53 -13.53 -16.99 4.16
CA GLY A 53 -14.82 -17.03 3.46
C GLY A 53 -15.33 -15.69 2.97
N ASP A 54 -14.66 -14.60 3.30
CA ASP A 54 -15.07 -13.26 2.96
C ASP A 54 -14.44 -12.85 1.62
N ARG A 55 -15.27 -12.72 0.58
CA ARG A 55 -14.86 -12.40 -0.78
C ARG A 55 -14.70 -10.89 -1.02
N SER A 56 -14.88 -10.06 -0.02
CA SER A 56 -14.69 -8.62 -0.15
C SER A 56 -13.22 -8.23 -0.24
N GLY A 57 -12.31 -9.16 0.00
CA GLY A 57 -10.88 -8.95 -0.08
C GLY A 57 -10.11 -10.26 -0.04
N TRP A 58 -8.79 -10.14 -0.03
CA TRP A 58 -7.87 -11.27 0.03
C TRP A 58 -7.08 -11.25 1.34
N ARG A 59 -6.80 -12.45 1.86
CA ARG A 59 -5.75 -12.59 2.86
C ARG A 59 -4.43 -12.64 2.13
N ILE A 60 -3.48 -11.79 2.52
CA ILE A 60 -2.14 -11.79 1.96
C ILE A 60 -1.16 -12.43 2.95
N THR A 61 -0.04 -12.89 2.43
CA THR A 61 1.05 -13.46 3.24
C THR A 61 1.88 -12.35 3.87
N ASP A 62 2.68 -12.70 4.86
CA ASP A 62 3.60 -11.74 5.48
C ASP A 62 4.65 -11.24 4.47
N ASP A 63 5.12 -12.11 3.57
CA ASP A 63 6.03 -11.72 2.51
C ASP A 63 5.38 -10.70 1.55
N GLU A 64 4.12 -10.90 1.20
CA GLU A 64 3.38 -9.93 0.39
C GLU A 64 3.19 -8.62 1.14
N ALA A 65 2.94 -8.68 2.45
CA ALA A 65 2.80 -7.49 3.29
C ALA A 65 4.09 -6.66 3.37
N ASP A 66 5.26 -7.25 3.10
CA ASP A 66 6.51 -6.49 3.01
C ASP A 66 6.44 -5.39 1.95
N TRP A 67 5.66 -5.59 0.90
CA TRP A 67 5.43 -4.55 -0.10
C TRP A 67 4.56 -3.42 0.43
N LEU A 68 3.60 -3.70 1.32
CA LEU A 68 2.87 -2.64 2.03
C LEU A 68 3.82 -1.84 2.93
N ARG A 69 4.72 -2.51 3.63
CA ARG A 69 5.73 -1.86 4.48
C ARG A 69 6.63 -0.95 3.65
N ARG A 70 7.06 -1.42 2.49
CA ARG A 70 7.86 -0.62 1.56
C ARG A 70 7.10 0.59 1.03
N GLY A 71 5.84 0.41 0.64
CA GLY A 71 5.01 1.51 0.17
C GLY A 71 4.83 2.58 1.25
N ALA A 72 4.57 2.16 2.48
CA ALA A 72 4.45 3.07 3.62
C ALA A 72 5.77 3.81 3.89
N ALA A 73 6.91 3.12 3.78
CA ALA A 73 8.23 3.74 3.96
C ALA A 73 8.51 4.78 2.88
N LEU A 74 8.13 4.52 1.63
CA LEU A 74 8.30 5.47 0.53
C LEU A 74 7.46 6.73 0.74
N ALA A 75 6.25 6.60 1.26
CA ALA A 75 5.36 7.72 1.52
C ALA A 75 5.68 8.47 2.82
N ALA A 76 6.40 7.85 3.73
CA ALA A 76 6.60 8.35 5.10
C ALA A 76 7.11 9.79 5.18
N PRO A 77 8.15 10.21 4.43
CA PRO A 77 8.64 11.60 4.54
C PRO A 77 7.55 12.63 4.20
N SER A 78 6.74 12.38 3.18
CA SER A 78 5.67 13.29 2.77
C SER A 78 4.50 13.27 3.76
N VAL A 79 4.19 12.12 4.32
CA VAL A 79 3.15 11.98 5.35
C VAL A 79 3.56 12.73 6.62
N GLU A 80 4.82 12.60 7.05
CA GLU A 80 5.34 13.34 8.20
C GLU A 80 5.30 14.84 8.00
N ALA A 81 5.66 15.30 6.80
CA ALA A 81 5.64 16.73 6.49
C ALA A 81 4.21 17.29 6.56
N ARG A 82 3.21 16.47 6.32
CA ARG A 82 1.80 16.85 6.40
C ARG A 82 1.27 16.91 7.84
N ASN A 83 1.83 16.08 8.72
CA ASN A 83 1.42 15.98 10.13
C ASN A 83 2.64 16.14 11.05
N PRO A 84 3.30 17.32 11.04
CA PRO A 84 4.54 17.52 11.78
C PRO A 84 4.31 17.37 13.29
N GLY A 85 5.21 16.67 13.96
CA GLY A 85 5.15 16.48 15.40
C GLY A 85 4.17 15.43 15.88
N ALA A 86 3.40 14.81 14.99
CA ALA A 86 2.44 13.76 15.35
C ALA A 86 2.83 12.41 14.75
N HIS A 87 2.29 11.35 15.34
CA HIS A 87 2.41 9.99 14.81
C HIS A 87 1.23 9.69 13.90
N THR A 88 1.50 9.12 12.74
CA THR A 88 0.47 8.71 11.77
C THR A 88 0.49 7.20 11.63
N THR A 89 -0.66 6.57 11.86
CA THR A 89 -0.85 5.14 11.67
C THR A 89 -1.70 4.90 10.45
N ILE A 90 -1.20 4.09 9.53
CA ILE A 90 -1.94 3.64 8.35
C ILE A 90 -2.38 2.20 8.61
N THR A 91 -3.69 1.98 8.67
CA THR A 91 -4.27 0.65 8.80
C THR A 91 -4.81 0.22 7.46
N VAL A 92 -4.25 -0.85 6.88
CA VAL A 92 -4.75 -1.41 5.63
C VAL A 92 -5.86 -2.39 5.96
N ARG A 93 -7.10 -2.01 5.61
CA ARG A 93 -8.30 -2.76 5.95
C ARG A 93 -8.60 -3.88 4.97
N ARG A 94 -8.29 -3.65 3.69
CA ARG A 94 -8.69 -4.58 2.63
C ARG A 94 -7.83 -4.38 1.40
N VAL A 95 -7.52 -5.49 0.73
CA VAL A 95 -6.95 -5.48 -0.62
C VAL A 95 -7.78 -6.41 -1.49
N LEU A 96 -8.05 -5.99 -2.71
CA LEU A 96 -8.79 -6.78 -3.68
C LEU A 96 -8.08 -6.68 -5.03
N PHE A 97 -7.85 -7.82 -5.67
CA PHE A 97 -7.20 -7.88 -6.96
C PHE A 97 -7.63 -9.14 -7.71
N PRO A 98 -7.69 -9.12 -9.06
CA PRO A 98 -7.92 -10.33 -9.83
C PRO A 98 -6.66 -11.20 -9.80
N PRO A 99 -6.77 -12.52 -9.61
CA PRO A 99 -5.59 -13.39 -9.55
C PRO A 99 -4.67 -13.29 -10.78
N ALA A 100 -5.24 -13.09 -11.96
CA ALA A 100 -4.48 -12.94 -13.21
C ALA A 100 -3.85 -11.56 -13.39
N GLY A 101 -4.19 -10.60 -12.57
CA GLY A 101 -3.69 -9.21 -12.63
C GLY A 101 -2.98 -8.80 -11.36
N PHE A 102 -2.27 -9.71 -10.71
CA PHE A 102 -1.60 -9.42 -9.46
C PHE A 102 -0.10 -9.70 -9.53
N GLN A 103 0.64 -8.74 -9.03
CA GLN A 103 2.07 -8.86 -8.73
C GLN A 103 2.29 -8.14 -7.39
N PRO A 104 3.00 -8.76 -6.42
CA PRO A 104 3.07 -8.22 -5.05
C PRO A 104 3.58 -6.79 -4.95
N GLU A 105 4.48 -6.37 -5.84
CA GLU A 105 4.98 -4.99 -5.89
C GLU A 105 3.84 -3.97 -6.09
N GLY A 106 2.75 -4.37 -6.74
CA GLY A 106 1.56 -3.54 -6.90
C GLY A 106 0.95 -3.08 -5.60
N LEU A 107 1.15 -3.83 -4.51
CA LEU A 107 0.69 -3.43 -3.18
C LEU A 107 1.42 -2.18 -2.70
N ALA A 108 2.73 -2.09 -2.93
CA ALA A 108 3.51 -0.91 -2.58
C ALA A 108 3.05 0.31 -3.38
N ALA A 109 2.90 0.16 -4.69
CA ALA A 109 2.44 1.23 -5.57
C ALA A 109 1.03 1.70 -5.21
N ALA A 110 0.13 0.76 -4.89
CA ALA A 110 -1.23 1.08 -4.46
C ALA A 110 -1.24 1.87 -3.14
N LEU A 111 -0.39 1.51 -2.19
CA LEU A 111 -0.33 2.23 -0.91
C LEU A 111 0.26 3.64 -1.07
N VAL A 112 1.26 3.80 -1.93
CA VAL A 112 1.80 5.14 -2.26
C VAL A 112 0.71 6.01 -2.86
N LEU A 113 -0.04 5.49 -3.83
CA LEU A 113 -1.14 6.22 -4.46
C LEU A 113 -2.23 6.55 -3.43
N TRP A 114 -2.58 5.60 -2.57
CA TRP A 114 -3.53 5.83 -1.49
C TRP A 114 -3.10 6.99 -0.58
N ALA A 115 -1.83 7.01 -0.19
CA ALA A 115 -1.29 8.08 0.67
C ALA A 115 -1.34 9.44 -0.02
N GLU A 116 -1.03 9.49 -1.31
CA GLU A 116 -1.14 10.73 -2.09
C GLU A 116 -2.58 11.26 -2.09
N GLU A 117 -3.56 10.38 -2.30
CA GLU A 117 -4.97 10.75 -2.30
C GLU A 117 -5.47 11.13 -0.91
N GLU A 118 -5.12 10.36 0.11
CA GLU A 118 -5.58 10.59 1.48
C GLU A 118 -5.03 11.87 2.08
N PHE A 119 -3.74 12.13 1.88
CA PHE A 119 -3.07 13.27 2.50
C PHE A 119 -2.94 14.48 1.56
N GLY A 120 -3.43 14.37 0.32
CA GLY A 120 -3.30 15.45 -0.66
C GLY A 120 -1.85 15.76 -1.01
N LEU A 121 -1.04 14.72 -1.16
CA LEU A 121 0.39 14.87 -1.47
C LEU A 121 0.61 15.12 -2.95
N PRO A 122 1.73 15.79 -3.34
CA PRO A 122 2.14 15.84 -4.73
C PRO A 122 2.33 14.44 -5.28
N ALA A 123 1.91 14.22 -6.53
CA ALA A 123 2.08 12.94 -7.18
C ALA A 123 3.57 12.58 -7.26
N HIS A 124 3.91 11.39 -6.80
CA HIS A 124 5.23 10.82 -6.93
C HIS A 124 5.08 9.56 -7.79
N PRO A 125 5.12 9.70 -9.12
CA PRO A 125 4.85 8.58 -9.99
C PRO A 125 5.87 7.47 -9.77
N VAL A 126 5.33 6.29 -9.45
CA VAL A 126 6.13 5.08 -9.37
C VAL A 126 6.19 4.51 -10.78
N GLU A 127 7.38 4.52 -11.37
CA GLU A 127 7.58 4.04 -12.73
C GLU A 127 7.69 2.52 -12.78
N ALA A 128 7.12 1.93 -13.81
CA ALA A 128 7.22 0.50 -14.04
C ALA A 128 7.30 0.21 -15.53
N ALA A 129 8.09 -0.80 -15.88
CA ALA A 129 8.21 -1.30 -17.24
C ALA A 129 7.89 -2.80 -17.27
N PHE A 130 7.33 -3.28 -18.39
CA PHE A 130 7.08 -4.69 -18.53
C PHE A 130 8.31 -5.40 -19.09
N ASP A 131 8.82 -6.37 -18.34
CA ASP A 131 9.93 -7.23 -18.78
C ASP A 131 9.36 -8.42 -19.55
N ARG A 132 9.53 -8.43 -20.87
CA ARG A 132 8.99 -9.48 -21.72
C ARG A 132 9.66 -10.83 -21.49
N ALA A 133 10.93 -10.84 -21.15
CA ALA A 133 11.66 -12.08 -20.90
C ALA A 133 11.18 -12.76 -19.61
N ALA A 134 10.96 -11.98 -18.56
CA ALA A 134 10.46 -12.47 -17.28
C ALA A 134 8.93 -12.54 -17.21
N HIS A 135 8.23 -11.96 -18.18
CA HIS A 135 6.77 -11.86 -18.25
C HIS A 135 6.18 -11.21 -17.00
N ARG A 136 6.83 -10.16 -16.49
CA ARG A 136 6.45 -9.46 -15.29
C ARG A 136 6.83 -7.98 -15.33
N TYR A 137 6.26 -7.21 -14.42
CA TYR A 137 6.60 -5.81 -14.25
C TYR A 137 7.87 -5.65 -13.42
N VAL A 138 8.69 -4.68 -13.80
CA VAL A 138 9.86 -4.24 -13.04
C VAL A 138 9.63 -2.79 -12.65
N TYR A 139 9.67 -2.53 -11.35
CA TYR A 139 9.42 -1.22 -10.79
C TYR A 139 10.72 -0.47 -10.54
N ASP A 140 10.67 0.83 -10.80
CA ASP A 140 11.71 1.77 -10.44
C ASP A 140 11.17 2.66 -9.32
N TRP A 141 11.54 2.32 -8.12
CA TRP A 141 11.08 3.02 -6.95
C TRP A 141 11.88 4.33 -6.75
#